data_ef9c9fa6dd28d5e4d3abd93e9900046a
#
_entry.id   ef9c9fa6dd28d5e4d3abd93e9900046a
#
_cell.length_a   1.000
_cell.length_b   1.000
_cell.length_c   1.000
_cell.angle_alpha   90.00
_cell.angle_beta   90.00
_cell.angle_gamma   90.00
#
_symmetry.space_group_name_H-M   'P 1'
#
loop_
_entity.id
_entity.type
_entity.pdbx_description
1 polymer ?
#
loop_
_entity_poly.entity_id
_entity_poly.type
_entity_poly.pdbx_seq_one_letter_code
_entity_poly.pdbx_strand_id
1 'polypeptide(L)'
;MNFISIDSVTEKSNIALFINDKCVFEYNNCKNSSHLPAAINSCMQQNSLNLKELDYIAITIGPGSYTGIRVGLSISQGIAYSLSIPIVPVNTMDFLFYRAISIGGKDKIVGFPSYGSKLIYFSIIAGARSENKVVEVELLKDKKIYGAHLDSFDGIIDYEEIDISSKLIGQYSIENYSELATKEMSTVAPVYLDLYGVGTND
;
A
#
# COMPACT_ATOMS: atom_id res chain seq x y z
N MET A 1 -14.03 14.51 4.26
CA MET A 1 -13.69 14.39 2.81
C MET A 1 -14.30 13.13 2.24
N ASN A 2 -14.59 13.14 0.93
CA ASN A 2 -15.03 11.98 0.17
C ASN A 2 -13.87 11.51 -0.70
N PHE A 3 -13.50 10.25 -0.63
CA PHE A 3 -12.37 9.74 -1.39
C PHE A 3 -12.42 8.23 -1.59
N ILE A 4 -11.67 7.76 -2.56
CA ILE A 4 -11.42 6.34 -2.78
C ILE A 4 -9.99 6.02 -2.32
N SER A 5 -9.86 4.94 -1.57
CA SER A 5 -8.59 4.33 -1.25
C SER A 5 -8.40 3.05 -2.05
N ILE A 6 -7.25 2.90 -2.67
CA ILE A 6 -6.92 1.77 -3.54
C ILE A 6 -5.67 1.08 -3.00
N ASP A 7 -5.76 -0.22 -2.82
CA ASP A 7 -4.60 -1.08 -2.64
C ASP A 7 -4.37 -1.91 -3.90
N SER A 8 -3.17 -1.83 -4.45
CA SER A 8 -2.76 -2.56 -5.64
C SER A 8 -1.36 -3.18 -5.53
N VAL A 9 -0.81 -3.23 -4.32
CA VAL A 9 0.53 -3.80 -4.07
C VAL A 9 0.51 -5.32 -3.94
N THR A 10 -0.67 -5.92 -3.81
CA THR A 10 -0.88 -7.36 -3.76
C THR A 10 -1.36 -7.90 -5.09
N GLU A 11 -1.50 -9.23 -5.21
CA GLU A 11 -2.06 -9.86 -6.42
C GLU A 11 -3.52 -9.47 -6.68
N LYS A 12 -4.22 -9.07 -5.63
CA LYS A 12 -5.63 -8.66 -5.68
C LYS A 12 -5.71 -7.17 -5.37
N SER A 13 -6.25 -6.40 -6.30
CA SER A 13 -6.53 -5.00 -6.01
C SER A 13 -7.78 -4.88 -5.14
N ASN A 14 -7.75 -3.98 -4.17
CA ASN A 14 -8.84 -3.70 -3.26
C ASN A 14 -9.18 -2.21 -3.32
N ILE A 15 -10.44 -1.86 -3.07
CA ILE A 15 -10.90 -0.48 -2.99
C ILE A 15 -11.75 -0.26 -1.75
N ALA A 16 -11.67 0.93 -1.17
CA ALA A 16 -12.59 1.39 -0.16
C ALA A 16 -13.08 2.80 -0.50
N LEU A 17 -14.36 3.05 -0.27
CA LEU A 17 -14.97 4.37 -0.41
C LEU A 17 -15.16 4.98 0.97
N PHE A 18 -14.75 6.22 1.07
CA PHE A 18 -14.96 7.04 2.25
C PHE A 18 -15.88 8.22 1.91
N ILE A 19 -16.85 8.45 2.78
CA ILE A 19 -17.76 9.61 2.72
C ILE A 19 -17.68 10.31 4.08
N ASN A 20 -17.36 11.61 4.08
CA ASN A 20 -17.12 12.38 5.31
C ASN A 20 -16.12 11.68 6.25
N ASP A 21 -15.01 11.21 5.69
CA ASP A 21 -13.91 10.50 6.38
C ASP A 21 -14.31 9.16 7.04
N LYS A 22 -15.49 8.63 6.71
CA LYS A 22 -15.94 7.32 7.17
C LYS A 22 -15.95 6.32 6.03
N CYS A 23 -15.35 5.15 6.24
CA CYS A 23 -15.41 4.05 5.29
C CYS A 23 -16.86 3.54 5.22
N VAL A 24 -17.48 3.68 4.06
CA VAL A 24 -18.88 3.26 3.80
C VAL A 24 -18.96 2.02 2.93
N PHE A 25 -17.90 1.71 2.20
CA PHE A 25 -17.85 0.56 1.30
C PHE A 25 -16.41 0.04 1.20
N GLU A 26 -16.26 -1.27 1.19
CA GLU A 26 -14.98 -1.94 0.94
C GLU A 26 -15.21 -3.11 -0.02
N TYR A 27 -14.39 -3.19 -1.04
CA TYR A 27 -14.40 -4.28 -1.99
C TYR A 27 -13.05 -4.97 -1.98
N ASN A 28 -13.05 -6.16 -1.40
CA ASN A 28 -11.87 -7.01 -1.29
C ASN A 28 -12.00 -8.10 -2.34
N ASN A 29 -11.14 -8.13 -3.35
CA ASN A 29 -11.11 -9.22 -4.35
C ASN A 29 -11.32 -8.82 -5.82
N CYS A 30 -10.82 -7.69 -6.26
CA CYS A 30 -10.57 -7.53 -7.70
C CYS A 30 -9.57 -8.61 -8.12
N LYS A 31 -10.04 -9.61 -8.86
CA LYS A 31 -9.24 -10.79 -9.27
C LYS A 31 -7.91 -10.42 -9.96
N ASN A 32 -7.86 -9.25 -10.57
CA ASN A 32 -6.65 -8.60 -11.09
C ASN A 32 -6.90 -7.10 -11.24
N SER A 33 -5.84 -6.34 -11.36
CA SER A 33 -5.88 -4.88 -11.49
C SER A 33 -6.63 -4.37 -12.73
N SER A 34 -6.82 -5.20 -13.77
CA SER A 34 -7.59 -4.82 -14.97
C SER A 34 -9.08 -4.61 -14.70
N HIS A 35 -9.62 -5.17 -13.60
CA HIS A 35 -11.01 -4.96 -13.18
C HIS A 35 -11.20 -3.71 -12.32
N LEU A 36 -10.12 -3.04 -11.95
CA LEU A 36 -10.17 -1.88 -11.05
C LEU A 36 -11.09 -0.74 -11.56
N PRO A 37 -11.09 -0.35 -12.84
CA PRO A 37 -12.03 0.68 -13.33
C PRO A 37 -13.49 0.29 -13.16
N ALA A 38 -13.82 -0.98 -13.44
CA ALA A 38 -15.18 -1.48 -13.27
C ALA A 38 -15.59 -1.53 -11.80
N ALA A 39 -14.68 -1.93 -10.92
CA ALA A 39 -14.89 -1.95 -9.48
C ALA A 39 -15.12 -0.54 -8.91
N ILE A 40 -14.32 0.45 -9.33
CA ILE A 40 -14.50 1.86 -8.96
C ILE A 40 -15.88 2.35 -9.41
N ASN A 41 -16.24 2.13 -10.67
CA ASN A 41 -17.54 2.56 -11.18
C ASN A 41 -18.71 1.91 -10.42
N SER A 42 -18.63 0.61 -10.17
CA SER A 42 -19.64 -0.12 -9.40
C SER A 42 -19.76 0.41 -7.96
N CYS A 43 -18.62 0.66 -7.31
CA CYS A 43 -18.57 1.23 -5.97
C CYS A 43 -19.27 2.60 -5.91
N MET A 44 -18.97 3.48 -6.86
CA MET A 44 -19.58 4.82 -6.94
C MET A 44 -21.08 4.73 -7.16
N GLN A 45 -21.52 3.88 -8.10
CA GLN A 45 -22.96 3.69 -8.40
C GLN A 45 -23.74 3.13 -7.21
N GLN A 46 -23.21 2.10 -6.54
CA GLN A 46 -23.87 1.48 -5.39
C GLN A 46 -24.04 2.44 -4.20
N ASN A 47 -23.18 3.44 -4.10
CA ASN A 47 -23.23 4.43 -3.04
C ASN A 47 -23.84 5.77 -3.51
N SER A 48 -24.43 5.81 -4.71
CA SER A 48 -25.06 7.01 -5.30
C SER A 48 -24.16 8.24 -5.29
N LEU A 49 -22.84 8.05 -5.44
CA LEU A 49 -21.83 9.09 -5.47
C LEU A 49 -21.28 9.25 -6.90
N ASN A 50 -21.08 10.49 -7.33
CA ASN A 50 -20.43 10.80 -8.60
C ASN A 50 -18.91 10.94 -8.37
N LEU A 51 -18.09 10.55 -9.35
CA LEU A 51 -16.65 10.76 -9.30
C LEU A 51 -16.25 12.22 -9.04
N LYS A 52 -17.04 13.17 -9.51
CA LYS A 52 -16.79 14.61 -9.31
C LYS A 52 -16.96 15.07 -7.85
N GLU A 53 -17.52 14.23 -7.00
CA GLU A 53 -17.71 14.51 -5.57
C GLU A 53 -16.57 13.98 -4.72
N LEU A 54 -15.51 13.40 -5.37
CA LEU A 54 -14.30 12.99 -4.69
C LEU A 54 -13.38 14.19 -4.44
N ASP A 55 -12.84 14.26 -3.24
CA ASP A 55 -11.88 15.27 -2.81
C ASP A 55 -10.42 14.85 -3.13
N TYR A 56 -10.12 13.55 -3.11
CA TYR A 56 -8.81 13.00 -3.44
C TYR A 56 -8.87 11.48 -3.70
N ILE A 57 -7.73 10.91 -4.09
CA ILE A 57 -7.55 9.46 -4.21
C ILE A 57 -6.31 9.04 -3.40
N ALA A 58 -6.47 8.07 -2.51
CA ALA A 58 -5.34 7.40 -1.85
C ALA A 58 -4.96 6.13 -2.62
N ILE A 59 -3.67 5.86 -2.80
CA ILE A 59 -3.16 4.73 -3.56
C ILE A 59 -1.84 4.22 -2.99
N THR A 60 -1.73 2.92 -2.83
CA THR A 60 -0.43 2.29 -2.52
C THR A 60 0.49 2.36 -3.72
N ILE A 61 1.70 2.86 -3.51
CA ILE A 61 2.70 3.04 -4.58
C ILE A 61 3.85 2.02 -4.55
N GLY A 62 3.79 1.06 -3.65
CA GLY A 62 4.81 0.02 -3.48
C GLY A 62 5.73 0.25 -2.27
N PRO A 63 6.64 -0.70 -2.06
CA PRO A 63 6.91 -1.90 -2.86
C PRO A 63 5.78 -2.92 -2.85
N GLY A 64 5.75 -3.79 -3.88
CA GLY A 64 4.72 -4.83 -4.07
C GLY A 64 4.62 -5.31 -5.51
N SER A 65 3.45 -5.78 -5.91
CA SER A 65 3.16 -6.28 -7.25
C SER A 65 3.53 -5.27 -8.34
N TYR A 66 4.50 -5.61 -9.17
CA TYR A 66 5.00 -4.74 -10.26
C TYR A 66 3.88 -4.26 -11.21
N THR A 67 3.03 -5.18 -11.66
CA THR A 67 1.90 -4.87 -12.53
C THR A 67 0.80 -4.15 -11.79
N GLY A 68 0.48 -4.62 -10.59
CA GLY A 68 -0.59 -4.05 -9.76
C GLY A 68 -0.35 -2.58 -9.46
N ILE A 69 0.84 -2.23 -9.00
CA ILE A 69 1.22 -0.84 -8.68
C ILE A 69 1.09 0.07 -9.91
N ARG A 70 1.59 -0.36 -11.07
CA ARG A 70 1.52 0.45 -12.29
C ARG A 70 0.11 0.69 -12.76
N VAL A 71 -0.72 -0.35 -12.77
CA VAL A 71 -2.12 -0.23 -13.19
C VAL A 71 -2.90 0.63 -12.21
N GLY A 72 -2.79 0.35 -10.89
CA GLY A 72 -3.47 1.11 -9.86
C GLY A 72 -3.09 2.59 -9.89
N LEU A 73 -1.79 2.87 -9.97
CA LEU A 73 -1.28 4.24 -10.02
C LEU A 73 -1.72 4.97 -11.28
N SER A 74 -1.63 4.35 -12.46
CA SER A 74 -2.07 4.97 -13.72
C SER A 74 -3.55 5.33 -13.70
N ILE A 75 -4.41 4.46 -13.18
CA ILE A 75 -5.84 4.71 -13.03
C ILE A 75 -6.07 5.86 -12.06
N SER A 76 -5.43 5.82 -10.89
CA SER A 76 -5.56 6.85 -9.86
C SER A 76 -5.11 8.22 -10.35
N GLN A 77 -3.96 8.29 -11.02
CA GLN A 77 -3.45 9.51 -11.64
C GLN A 77 -4.38 10.03 -12.73
N GLY A 78 -4.92 9.13 -13.57
CA GLY A 78 -5.86 9.50 -14.63
C GLY A 78 -7.14 10.14 -14.07
N ILE A 79 -7.72 9.56 -13.03
CA ILE A 79 -8.92 10.10 -12.37
C ILE A 79 -8.57 11.42 -11.65
N ALA A 80 -7.53 11.44 -10.84
CA ALA A 80 -7.14 12.62 -10.07
C ALA A 80 -6.82 13.81 -11.00
N TYR A 81 -6.10 13.57 -12.09
CA TYR A 81 -5.79 14.58 -13.10
C TYR A 81 -7.07 15.12 -13.77
N SER A 82 -7.98 14.22 -14.20
CA SER A 82 -9.22 14.62 -14.90
C SER A 82 -10.15 15.45 -14.02
N LEU A 83 -10.12 15.22 -12.71
CA LEU A 83 -10.94 15.93 -11.73
C LEU A 83 -10.22 17.12 -11.07
N SER A 84 -8.93 17.30 -11.34
CA SER A 84 -8.06 18.32 -10.71
C SER A 84 -8.00 18.18 -9.17
N ILE A 85 -8.12 16.95 -8.65
CA ILE A 85 -8.04 16.62 -7.23
C ILE A 85 -6.65 16.07 -6.88
N PRO A 86 -6.25 16.12 -5.60
CA PRO A 86 -4.98 15.54 -5.15
C PRO A 86 -4.99 14.01 -5.22
N ILE A 87 -3.78 13.46 -5.24
CA ILE A 87 -3.49 12.05 -4.95
C ILE A 87 -2.71 11.96 -3.65
N VAL A 88 -2.95 10.93 -2.85
CA VAL A 88 -2.21 10.62 -1.63
C VAL A 88 -1.47 9.30 -1.86
N PRO A 89 -0.17 9.37 -2.20
CA PRO A 89 0.64 8.18 -2.42
C PRO A 89 1.03 7.55 -1.08
N VAL A 90 0.73 6.28 -0.89
CA VAL A 90 1.05 5.53 0.32
C VAL A 90 2.16 4.53 0.04
N ASN A 91 3.33 4.76 0.63
CA ASN A 91 4.43 3.78 0.58
C ASN A 91 4.09 2.58 1.47
N THR A 92 4.22 1.36 0.94
CA THR A 92 3.88 0.12 1.66
C THR A 92 4.71 -0.05 2.94
N MET A 93 6.01 0.25 2.89
CA MET A 93 6.88 0.06 4.07
C MET A 93 6.63 1.13 5.14
N ASP A 94 6.22 2.34 4.76
CA ASP A 94 5.85 3.40 5.71
C ASP A 94 4.51 3.08 6.37
N PHE A 95 3.57 2.56 5.60
CA PHE A 95 2.31 2.06 6.15
C PHE A 95 2.53 0.89 7.11
N LEU A 96 3.38 -0.08 6.76
CA LEU A 96 3.73 -1.18 7.66
C LEU A 96 4.42 -0.70 8.94
N PHE A 97 5.27 0.33 8.86
CA PHE A 97 5.87 0.95 10.03
C PHE A 97 4.82 1.57 10.94
N TYR A 98 3.92 2.37 10.38
CA TYR A 98 2.80 2.96 11.12
C TYR A 98 1.96 1.89 11.84
N ARG A 99 1.62 0.80 11.16
CA ARG A 99 0.86 -0.31 11.73
C ARG A 99 1.65 -1.06 12.80
N ALA A 100 2.92 -1.34 12.57
CA ALA A 100 3.78 -2.09 13.49
C ALA A 100 3.98 -1.36 14.84
N ILE A 101 4.04 -0.03 14.83
CA ILE A 101 4.12 0.77 16.07
C ILE A 101 2.86 0.56 16.91
N SER A 102 1.68 0.52 16.30
CA SER A 102 0.40 0.38 17.01
C SER A 102 0.21 -0.98 17.69
N ILE A 103 0.90 -2.03 17.22
CA ILE A 103 0.83 -3.39 17.79
C ILE A 103 1.49 -3.48 19.19
N GLY A 104 2.32 -2.48 19.56
CA GLY A 104 3.07 -2.50 20.83
C GLY A 104 4.32 -3.42 20.75
N GLY A 105 5.13 -3.43 21.84
CA GLY A 105 6.40 -4.17 21.90
C GLY A 105 7.60 -3.31 21.54
N LYS A 106 8.81 -3.71 22.05
CA LYS A 106 9.99 -2.83 21.99
C LYS A 106 10.76 -2.95 20.68
N ASP A 107 11.00 -4.18 20.24
CA ASP A 107 11.85 -4.42 19.07
C ASP A 107 11.12 -5.37 18.10
N LYS A 108 11.13 -5.02 16.82
CA LYS A 108 10.47 -5.80 15.78
C LYS A 108 11.29 -5.83 14.50
N ILE A 109 11.14 -6.92 13.77
CA ILE A 109 11.49 -6.98 12.34
C ILE A 109 10.18 -6.91 11.57
N VAL A 110 10.06 -5.93 10.69
CA VAL A 110 8.87 -5.75 9.87
C VAL A 110 9.23 -6.06 8.42
N GLY A 111 8.47 -6.93 7.79
CA GLY A 111 8.79 -7.43 6.46
C GLY A 111 7.61 -7.43 5.50
N PHE A 112 7.96 -7.43 4.21
CA PHE A 112 7.02 -7.56 3.10
C PHE A 112 7.64 -8.43 2.00
N PRO A 113 6.89 -9.35 1.38
CA PRO A 113 7.42 -10.20 0.32
C PRO A 113 7.99 -9.40 -0.85
N SER A 114 9.12 -9.87 -1.34
CA SER A 114 9.73 -9.42 -2.56
C SER A 114 9.70 -10.55 -3.60
N TYR A 115 10.50 -10.44 -4.64
CA TYR A 115 10.54 -11.45 -5.69
C TYR A 115 11.26 -12.74 -5.21
N GLY A 116 10.66 -13.89 -5.53
CA GLY A 116 11.21 -15.21 -5.18
C GLY A 116 11.20 -15.45 -3.67
N SER A 117 12.32 -15.88 -3.12
CA SER A 117 12.53 -16.14 -1.69
C SER A 117 13.00 -14.92 -0.90
N LYS A 118 12.91 -13.72 -1.47
CA LYS A 118 13.41 -12.51 -0.85
C LYS A 118 12.33 -11.76 -0.08
N LEU A 119 12.78 -11.17 1.03
CA LEU A 119 11.98 -10.31 1.89
C LEU A 119 12.58 -8.91 1.92
N ILE A 120 11.72 -7.91 1.78
CA ILE A 120 12.05 -6.53 2.12
C ILE A 120 11.73 -6.36 3.59
N TYR A 121 12.68 -5.87 4.37
CA TYR A 121 12.45 -5.66 5.79
C TYR A 121 13.15 -4.41 6.33
N PHE A 122 12.67 -3.97 7.49
CA PHE A 122 13.36 -3.02 8.36
C PHE A 122 13.21 -3.47 9.82
N SER A 123 14.07 -2.97 10.68
CA SER A 123 13.98 -3.22 12.13
C SER A 123 13.45 -1.98 12.83
N ILE A 124 12.64 -2.20 13.86
CA ILE A 124 12.27 -1.18 14.85
C ILE A 124 13.01 -1.52 16.12
N ILE A 125 13.88 -0.62 16.58
CA ILE A 125 14.65 -0.77 17.82
C ILE A 125 14.43 0.48 18.66
N ALA A 126 13.92 0.31 19.86
CA ALA A 126 13.57 1.41 20.77
C ALA A 126 12.68 2.50 20.10
N GLY A 127 11.78 2.06 19.18
CA GLY A 127 10.88 2.95 18.44
C GLY A 127 11.49 3.60 17.17
N ALA A 128 12.78 3.47 16.94
CA ALA A 128 13.44 3.96 15.74
C ALA A 128 13.44 2.91 14.63
N ARG A 129 13.13 3.34 13.40
CA ARG A 129 13.13 2.50 12.21
C ARG A 129 14.51 2.52 11.55
N SER A 130 15.02 1.35 11.15
CA SER A 130 16.19 1.24 10.27
C SER A 130 15.83 1.49 8.80
N GLU A 131 16.84 1.61 7.96
CA GLU A 131 16.66 1.58 6.50
C GLU A 131 16.07 0.23 6.04
N ASN A 132 15.39 0.26 4.89
CA ASN A 132 14.89 -0.96 4.25
C ASN A 132 16.06 -1.78 3.70
N LYS A 133 15.97 -3.10 3.88
CA LYS A 133 16.93 -4.05 3.34
C LYS A 133 16.20 -5.17 2.59
N VAL A 134 16.87 -5.77 1.62
CA VAL A 134 16.37 -6.94 0.91
C VAL A 134 17.30 -8.11 1.21
N VAL A 135 16.72 -9.22 1.68
CA VAL A 135 17.49 -10.45 2.02
C VAL A 135 16.73 -11.69 1.58
N GLU A 136 17.47 -12.80 1.47
CA GLU A 136 16.83 -14.12 1.41
C GLU A 136 16.12 -14.39 2.74
N VAL A 137 14.88 -14.85 2.69
CA VAL A 137 14.05 -15.10 3.88
C VAL A 137 14.68 -16.09 4.84
N GLU A 138 15.46 -17.04 4.32
CA GLU A 138 16.18 -18.05 5.10
C GLU A 138 17.15 -17.44 6.13
N LEU A 139 17.66 -16.23 5.87
CA LEU A 139 18.53 -15.50 6.82
C LEU A 139 17.76 -14.96 8.04
N LEU A 140 16.45 -14.99 8.00
CA LEU A 140 15.57 -14.52 9.06
C LEU A 140 14.75 -15.64 9.72
N LYS A 141 15.01 -16.91 9.40
CA LYS A 141 14.22 -18.07 9.87
C LYS A 141 14.09 -18.19 11.39
N ASP A 142 15.11 -17.74 12.14
CA ASP A 142 15.12 -17.77 13.60
C ASP A 142 14.56 -16.49 14.24
N LYS A 143 13.93 -15.61 13.42
CA LYS A 143 13.38 -14.34 13.86
C LYS A 143 11.86 -14.34 13.71
N LYS A 144 11.17 -13.75 14.69
CA LYS A 144 9.75 -13.41 14.49
C LYS A 144 9.63 -12.16 13.64
N ILE A 145 8.85 -12.26 12.55
CA ILE A 145 8.65 -11.19 11.58
C ILE A 145 7.20 -10.70 11.70
N TYR A 146 7.02 -9.40 11.70
CA TYR A 146 5.71 -8.75 11.59
C TYR A 146 5.56 -8.25 10.16
N GLY A 147 4.45 -8.54 9.50
CA GLY A 147 4.32 -8.07 8.12
C GLY A 147 3.07 -8.56 7.43
N ALA A 148 2.94 -8.27 6.16
CA ALA A 148 1.78 -8.64 5.37
C ALA A 148 2.15 -9.62 4.27
N HIS A 149 1.22 -10.55 3.96
CA HIS A 149 1.37 -11.56 2.89
C HIS A 149 2.60 -12.45 3.02
N LEU A 150 2.98 -12.78 4.27
CA LEU A 150 4.13 -13.63 4.58
C LEU A 150 3.82 -15.13 4.47
N ASP A 151 2.58 -15.49 4.23
CA ASP A 151 2.10 -16.86 4.01
C ASP A 151 2.79 -17.58 2.84
N SER A 152 3.31 -16.85 1.87
CA SER A 152 4.13 -17.39 0.78
C SER A 152 5.45 -18.03 1.26
N PHE A 153 5.86 -17.74 2.49
CA PHE A 153 7.04 -18.29 3.15
C PHE A 153 6.69 -19.34 4.22
N ASP A 154 5.55 -19.97 4.11
CA ASP A 154 5.01 -20.92 5.09
C ASP A 154 6.03 -22.00 5.48
N GLY A 155 6.18 -22.23 6.78
CA GLY A 155 7.14 -23.16 7.35
C GLY A 155 8.61 -22.69 7.38
N ILE A 156 8.93 -21.53 6.82
CA ILE A 156 10.30 -20.97 6.79
C ILE A 156 10.49 -19.95 7.92
N ILE A 157 9.48 -19.14 8.21
CA ILE A 157 9.56 -18.07 9.20
C ILE A 157 8.43 -18.14 10.23
N ASP A 158 8.74 -17.68 11.45
CA ASP A 158 7.71 -17.34 12.45
C ASP A 158 7.23 -15.91 12.19
N TYR A 159 5.94 -15.71 11.93
CA TYR A 159 5.42 -14.40 11.60
C TYR A 159 4.09 -14.08 12.26
N GLU A 160 3.84 -12.78 12.39
CA GLU A 160 2.56 -12.21 12.79
C GLU A 160 2.05 -11.27 11.70
N GLU A 161 0.86 -11.55 11.21
CA GLU A 161 0.28 -10.82 10.08
C GLU A 161 -0.08 -9.39 10.47
N ILE A 162 0.35 -8.44 9.63
CA ILE A 162 -0.13 -7.05 9.64
C ILE A 162 -1.10 -6.89 8.47
N ASP A 163 -2.36 -6.64 8.79
CA ASP A 163 -3.38 -6.44 7.77
C ASP A 163 -3.10 -5.19 6.92
N ILE A 164 -3.10 -5.39 5.59
CA ILE A 164 -3.11 -4.33 4.59
C ILE A 164 -4.45 -4.41 3.87
N SER A 165 -5.35 -3.47 4.15
CA SER A 165 -6.61 -3.34 3.44
C SER A 165 -6.79 -1.92 2.92
N SER A 166 -7.58 -1.77 1.86
CA SER A 166 -7.89 -0.46 1.30
C SER A 166 -8.55 0.47 2.33
N LYS A 167 -9.31 -0.09 3.28
CA LYS A 167 -9.85 0.65 4.42
C LYS A 167 -8.75 1.20 5.32
N LEU A 168 -7.77 0.39 5.69
CA LEU A 168 -6.66 0.83 6.56
C LEU A 168 -5.74 1.83 5.85
N ILE A 169 -5.50 1.64 4.55
CA ILE A 169 -4.79 2.60 3.70
C ILE A 169 -5.53 3.95 3.68
N GLY A 170 -6.86 3.91 3.56
CA GLY A 170 -7.68 5.11 3.63
C GLY A 170 -7.59 5.84 4.97
N GLN A 171 -7.61 5.10 6.08
CA GLN A 171 -7.43 5.69 7.42
C GLN A 171 -6.05 6.34 7.58
N TYR A 172 -5.00 5.65 7.15
CA TYR A 172 -3.65 6.20 7.11
C TYR A 172 -3.57 7.48 6.27
N SER A 173 -4.26 7.49 5.12
CA SER A 173 -4.26 8.66 4.23
C SER A 173 -4.95 9.88 4.85
N ILE A 174 -5.98 9.70 5.68
CA ILE A 174 -6.62 10.80 6.42
C ILE A 174 -5.64 11.44 7.39
N GLU A 175 -4.95 10.63 8.18
CA GLU A 175 -4.01 11.11 9.20
C GLU A 175 -2.78 11.81 8.61
N ASN A 176 -2.36 11.40 7.41
CA ASN A 176 -1.17 11.91 6.75
C ASN A 176 -1.48 12.80 5.53
N TYR A 177 -2.74 13.21 5.36
CA TYR A 177 -3.17 13.98 4.19
C TYR A 177 -2.37 15.26 3.97
N SER A 178 -2.14 16.03 5.02
CA SER A 178 -1.42 17.31 4.94
C SER A 178 0.03 17.19 4.48
N GLU A 179 0.65 16.01 4.69
CA GLU A 179 2.02 15.74 4.32
C GLU A 179 2.12 15.09 2.93
N LEU A 180 1.22 14.16 2.63
CA LEU A 180 1.34 13.29 1.47
C LEU A 180 0.56 13.77 0.24
N ALA A 181 -0.50 14.59 0.42
CA ALA A 181 -1.36 14.98 -0.67
C ALA A 181 -0.66 15.87 -1.69
N THR A 182 -0.71 15.51 -2.97
CA THR A 182 -0.10 16.28 -4.04
C THR A 182 -0.99 16.33 -5.29
N LYS A 183 -0.96 17.47 -6.00
CA LYS A 183 -1.53 17.62 -7.35
C LYS A 183 -0.48 17.47 -8.44
N GLU A 184 0.78 17.35 -8.07
CA GLU A 184 1.88 17.16 -9.02
C GLU A 184 2.03 15.68 -9.38
N MET A 185 1.21 15.20 -10.34
CA MET A 185 1.18 13.79 -10.73
C MET A 185 2.54 13.25 -11.20
N SER A 186 3.39 14.11 -11.73
CA SER A 186 4.73 13.75 -12.19
C SER A 186 5.70 13.36 -11.05
N THR A 187 5.42 13.79 -9.83
CA THR A 187 6.23 13.43 -8.66
C THR A 187 5.83 12.10 -8.03
N VAL A 188 4.66 11.58 -8.41
CA VAL A 188 4.15 10.32 -7.86
C VAL A 188 4.54 9.17 -8.77
N ALA A 189 5.52 8.39 -8.36
CA ALA A 189 6.07 7.26 -9.08
C ALA A 189 5.99 5.97 -8.27
N PRO A 190 5.96 4.81 -8.93
CA PRO A 190 6.07 3.53 -8.26
C PRO A 190 7.36 3.41 -7.45
N VAL A 191 7.27 2.88 -6.24
CA VAL A 191 8.44 2.56 -5.42
C VAL A 191 8.85 1.12 -5.69
N TYR A 192 10.01 0.95 -6.32
CA TYR A 192 10.66 -0.34 -6.48
C TYR A 192 11.88 -0.35 -5.58
N LEU A 193 12.01 -1.37 -4.73
CA LEU A 193 13.28 -1.63 -4.09
C LEU A 193 14.08 -2.49 -5.06
N ASP A 194 15.29 -2.05 -5.37
CA ASP A 194 16.16 -2.59 -6.41
C ASP A 194 16.31 -4.11 -6.35
N LEU A 195 15.51 -4.81 -7.16
CA LEU A 195 15.59 -6.25 -7.32
C LEU A 195 16.44 -6.66 -8.53
N TYR A 196 16.82 -5.68 -9.36
CA TYR A 196 17.47 -5.97 -10.65
C TYR A 196 18.93 -5.54 -10.73
N GLY A 197 19.57 -5.16 -9.61
CA GLY A 197 20.99 -4.83 -9.63
C GLY A 197 21.36 -3.70 -10.61
N VAL A 198 20.40 -2.87 -10.97
CA VAL A 198 20.69 -1.63 -11.70
C VAL A 198 21.13 -0.64 -10.64
N GLY A 199 22.43 -0.68 -10.39
CA GLY A 199 23.06 0.21 -9.44
C GLY A 199 22.68 1.65 -9.79
N THR A 200 22.34 2.41 -8.78
CA THR A 200 22.52 3.85 -8.80
C THR A 200 24.00 4.06 -9.14
N ASN A 201 24.29 4.35 -10.40
CA ASN A 201 25.57 4.95 -10.71
C ASN A 201 25.58 6.30 -10.00
N ASP A 202 26.55 6.44 -9.13
CA ASP A 202 26.97 7.64 -8.41
C ASP A 202 26.99 8.91 -9.28
#